data_d515938133becf339e92b9d8ba948d1a
#
_entry.id   d515938133becf339e92b9d8ba948d1a
#
_cell.length_a   1.000
_cell.length_b   1.000
_cell.length_c   1.000
_cell.angle_alpha   90.00
_cell.angle_beta   90.00
_cell.angle_gamma   90.00
#
_symmetry.space_group_name_H-M   'P 1'
#
loop_
_entity.id
_entity.type
_entity.pdbx_description
1 polymer ?
#
loop_
_entity_poly.entity_id
_entity_poly.type
_entity_poly.pdbx_seq_one_letter_code
_entity_poly.pdbx_strand_id
1 'polypeptide(L)'
;MLRTLYIENIAVIEKTSIDFENGLNVLTGETGAGKSIIIDAINAIMGQRTSKEIIRTEADSAFVSAQFDDINQSIVEKLDELGFSDDEGMLILQRTLNRNGKSSCKINGKPATVSMLKELSKHLINIHGQHESYELFSPETHIDYIDRFGGCEKLLTDYKKCYDEYKILKKKLNSADSDESERLKEIDLLSYQVNELTESDVKHGEEQELESERTALMSFEKIFSLLNDAKMALDGDENYGGGLESVDSASTALQKASSYNAEYEEIANTLTDAYYNLKDCCDSISDAIDSLESDPQRLEEVEERLDLINRLTRKYNCPSDELSDLAEKYQARLDELMNYDRNRDELAEKCRESEGKMLAAAEKLGTLRRKTAKTFATKVKSEMAFLNMPNVELVPYFEKCEPNSKGTDKMELLISANPGETPRPVAKIASGGELSRMMLAIKTVLANTDTVDTLIFDEVDTGISGSAAEKVGLKLREVSKSSQVLCVTHQAQIAALADYHYLIRKQVEKGRTFTNVTLLDHNGRAGELARIIGGVDITDAALKHAESMLEKYNN
;
A
#
# COMPACT_ATOMS: atom_id res chain seq x y z
N MET A 1 2.76 33.71 0.38
CA MET A 1 3.94 34.31 -0.30
C MET A 1 5.12 34.42 0.64
N LEU A 2 6.36 34.49 0.11
CA LEU A 2 7.58 34.71 0.90
C LEU A 2 7.64 36.17 1.37
N ARG A 3 7.56 36.40 2.68
CA ARG A 3 7.56 37.75 3.26
C ARG A 3 8.95 38.20 3.66
N THR A 4 9.64 37.38 4.46
CA THR A 4 10.97 37.73 4.99
C THR A 4 11.93 36.56 4.81
N LEU A 5 13.12 36.83 4.31
CA LEU A 5 14.25 35.90 4.24
C LEU A 5 15.40 36.41 5.12
N TYR A 6 15.70 35.68 6.19
CA TYR A 6 16.83 35.97 7.05
C TYR A 6 17.96 34.97 6.81
N ILE A 7 19.15 35.47 6.60
CA ILE A 7 20.34 34.68 6.28
C ILE A 7 21.47 35.08 7.25
N GLU A 8 22.12 34.09 7.85
CA GLU A 8 23.28 34.31 8.72
C GLU A 8 24.37 33.29 8.42
N ASN A 9 25.60 33.75 8.28
CA ASN A 9 26.83 32.99 8.06
C ASN A 9 26.80 32.10 6.80
N ILE A 10 26.25 32.57 5.71
CA ILE A 10 26.28 31.89 4.40
C ILE A 10 27.26 32.57 3.47
N ALA A 11 28.29 31.87 3.03
CA ALA A 11 29.35 32.32 2.13
C ALA A 11 29.89 33.71 2.53
N VAL A 12 29.65 34.73 1.74
CA VAL A 12 30.08 36.13 2.02
C VAL A 12 29.04 36.95 2.79
N ILE A 13 27.88 36.38 3.07
CA ILE A 13 26.83 37.00 3.90
C ILE A 13 27.08 36.66 5.36
N GLU A 14 27.35 37.70 6.20
CA GLU A 14 27.43 37.52 7.64
C GLU A 14 26.01 37.49 8.26
N LYS A 15 25.23 38.55 7.96
CA LYS A 15 23.86 38.67 8.41
C LYS A 15 23.09 39.61 7.48
N THR A 16 21.90 39.17 7.02
CA THR A 16 21.01 40.03 6.23
C THR A 16 19.57 39.61 6.44
N SER A 17 18.66 40.56 6.40
CA SER A 17 17.22 40.36 6.31
C SER A 17 16.70 41.03 5.07
N ILE A 18 15.90 40.34 4.29
CA ILE A 18 15.30 40.81 3.07
C ILE A 18 13.79 40.66 3.19
N ASP A 19 13.08 41.77 3.14
CA ASP A 19 11.61 41.76 3.13
C ASP A 19 11.16 41.89 1.67
N PHE A 20 10.43 40.88 1.19
CA PHE A 20 9.86 40.85 -0.16
C PHE A 20 8.39 41.26 -0.13
N GLU A 21 7.95 41.85 -1.22
CA GLU A 21 6.58 42.29 -1.39
C GLU A 21 5.88 41.48 -2.50
N ASN A 22 4.55 41.61 -2.60
CA ASN A 22 3.80 41.03 -3.71
C ASN A 22 4.16 41.74 -5.02
N GLY A 23 4.14 41.02 -6.15
CA GLY A 23 4.52 41.57 -7.45
C GLY A 23 5.90 41.11 -7.91
N LEU A 24 6.53 41.88 -8.80
CA LEU A 24 7.83 41.58 -9.38
C LEU A 24 8.97 42.16 -8.54
N ASN A 25 9.66 41.31 -7.79
CA ASN A 25 10.84 41.62 -7.01
C ASN A 25 12.09 41.30 -7.83
N VAL A 26 12.90 42.27 -8.15
CA VAL A 26 14.13 42.09 -8.95
C VAL A 26 15.36 42.34 -8.10
N LEU A 27 16.32 41.41 -8.18
CA LEU A 27 17.61 41.48 -7.50
C LEU A 27 18.72 41.75 -8.54
N THR A 28 19.40 42.88 -8.39
CA THR A 28 20.58 43.22 -9.22
C THR A 28 21.83 43.32 -8.35
N GLY A 29 22.99 43.43 -8.98
CA GLY A 29 24.29 43.56 -8.32
C GLY A 29 25.42 43.03 -9.19
N GLU A 30 26.66 43.21 -8.72
CA GLU A 30 27.84 42.73 -9.45
C GLU A 30 27.91 41.21 -9.51
N THR A 31 28.56 40.67 -10.56
CA THR A 31 28.83 39.24 -10.69
C THR A 31 29.65 38.76 -9.49
N GLY A 32 29.16 37.70 -8.80
CA GLY A 32 29.79 37.22 -7.56
C GLY A 32 29.48 38.06 -6.31
N ALA A 33 28.57 39.05 -6.35
CA ALA A 33 28.18 39.88 -5.20
C ALA A 33 27.28 39.16 -4.20
N GLY A 34 26.84 37.94 -4.48
CA GLY A 34 25.97 37.20 -3.55
C GLY A 34 24.58 36.89 -4.11
N LYS A 35 24.29 37.17 -5.38
CA LYS A 35 23.00 36.84 -6.02
C LYS A 35 22.69 35.35 -5.90
N SER A 36 23.61 34.48 -6.32
CA SER A 36 23.46 33.01 -6.21
C SER A 36 23.40 32.56 -4.76
N ILE A 37 24.03 33.31 -3.83
CA ILE A 37 24.02 32.96 -2.41
C ILE A 37 22.59 33.09 -1.81
N ILE A 38 21.81 34.07 -2.27
CA ILE A 38 20.40 34.21 -1.86
C ILE A 38 19.60 33.01 -2.34
N ILE A 39 19.80 32.57 -3.58
CA ILE A 39 19.18 31.36 -4.14
C ILE A 39 19.62 30.10 -3.35
N ASP A 40 20.92 30.00 -3.03
CA ASP A 40 21.44 28.92 -2.22
C ASP A 40 20.83 28.89 -0.82
N ALA A 41 20.59 30.06 -0.21
CA ALA A 41 19.91 30.17 1.08
C ALA A 41 18.45 29.72 0.99
N ILE A 42 17.73 30.10 -0.09
CA ILE A 42 16.36 29.63 -0.35
C ILE A 42 16.35 28.13 -0.59
N ASN A 43 17.28 27.59 -1.36
CA ASN A 43 17.44 26.16 -1.55
C ASN A 43 17.71 25.42 -0.24
N ALA A 44 18.51 26.01 0.63
CA ALA A 44 18.74 25.46 1.95
C ALA A 44 17.45 25.36 2.76
N ILE A 45 16.62 26.41 2.79
CA ILE A 45 15.36 26.40 3.56
C ILE A 45 14.30 25.49 2.91
N MET A 46 14.35 25.26 1.59
CA MET A 46 13.51 24.30 0.89
C MET A 46 13.90 22.84 1.14
N GLY A 47 14.88 22.55 1.99
CA GLY A 47 15.29 21.19 2.31
C GLY A 47 16.19 20.51 1.28
N GLN A 48 16.77 21.29 0.35
CA GLN A 48 17.72 20.76 -0.62
C GLN A 48 19.04 20.35 0.03
N ARG A 49 19.82 19.49 -0.66
CA ARG A 49 21.18 19.15 -0.22
C ARG A 49 22.08 20.36 -0.32
N THR A 50 22.69 20.72 0.78
CA THR A 50 23.64 21.81 0.85
C THR A 50 25.05 21.28 1.10
N SER A 51 26.06 21.85 0.40
CA SER A 51 27.47 21.60 0.71
C SER A 51 27.86 22.29 2.03
N LYS A 52 28.81 21.72 2.77
CA LYS A 52 29.41 22.38 3.94
C LYS A 52 30.16 23.67 3.58
N GLU A 53 30.54 23.80 2.33
CA GLU A 53 31.25 24.95 1.78
C GLU A 53 30.39 26.21 1.73
N ILE A 54 29.05 26.07 1.84
CA ILE A 54 28.15 27.22 1.93
C ILE A 54 28.30 27.98 3.26
N ILE A 55 28.84 27.33 4.31
CA ILE A 55 29.03 27.96 5.61
C ILE A 55 30.22 28.94 5.51
N ARG A 56 29.99 30.19 5.98
CA ARG A 56 31.01 31.25 5.98
C ARG A 56 32.30 30.74 6.64
N THR A 57 33.44 31.09 6.04
CA THR A 57 34.76 30.81 6.63
C THR A 57 34.82 31.39 8.04
N GLU A 58 35.34 30.60 9.01
CA GLU A 58 35.41 30.91 10.45
C GLU A 58 34.11 30.82 11.25
N ALA A 59 32.93 30.54 10.61
CA ALA A 59 31.70 30.27 11.32
C ALA A 59 31.52 28.76 11.56
N ASP A 60 31.02 28.37 12.72
CA ASP A 60 30.72 26.98 13.05
C ASP A 60 29.38 26.48 12.48
N SER A 61 28.48 27.43 12.20
CA SER A 61 27.16 27.15 11.66
C SER A 61 26.65 28.29 10.78
N ALA A 62 25.75 27.94 9.86
CA ALA A 62 24.94 28.87 9.09
C ALA A 62 23.47 28.71 9.46
N PHE A 63 22.71 29.79 9.39
CA PHE A 63 21.29 29.81 9.72
C PHE A 63 20.49 30.52 8.64
N VAL A 64 19.36 29.92 8.25
CA VAL A 64 18.37 30.51 7.36
C VAL A 64 16.99 30.41 7.99
N SER A 65 16.23 31.49 7.90
CA SER A 65 14.82 31.53 8.25
C SER A 65 14.02 32.18 7.13
N ALA A 66 12.90 31.56 6.75
CA ALA A 66 11.96 32.12 5.79
C ALA A 66 10.58 32.19 6.44
N GLN A 67 9.97 33.36 6.33
CA GLN A 67 8.59 33.61 6.77
C GLN A 67 7.70 33.74 5.56
N PHE A 68 6.55 33.06 5.60
CA PHE A 68 5.51 33.09 4.57
C PHE A 68 4.23 33.60 5.19
N ASP A 69 3.61 34.55 4.51
CA ASP A 69 2.30 35.08 4.85
C ASP A 69 1.26 34.65 3.80
N ASP A 70 -0.02 34.73 4.13
CA ASP A 70 -1.14 34.37 3.24
C ASP A 70 -0.99 32.99 2.61
N ILE A 71 -0.69 31.99 3.44
CA ILE A 71 -0.55 30.59 2.98
C ILE A 71 -1.90 30.05 2.51
N ASN A 72 -1.89 29.34 1.38
CA ASN A 72 -3.11 28.77 0.80
C ASN A 72 -3.64 27.58 1.60
N GLN A 73 -4.93 27.25 1.42
CA GLN A 73 -5.62 26.21 2.17
C GLN A 73 -4.94 24.84 2.06
N SER A 74 -4.35 24.51 0.91
CA SER A 74 -3.66 23.21 0.73
C SER A 74 -2.40 23.08 1.59
N ILE A 75 -1.73 24.20 1.89
CA ILE A 75 -0.57 24.24 2.80
C ILE A 75 -1.06 24.10 4.24
N VAL A 76 -2.17 24.75 4.62
CA VAL A 76 -2.79 24.64 5.95
C VAL A 76 -3.15 23.18 6.24
N GLU A 77 -3.86 22.52 5.32
CA GLU A 77 -4.20 21.09 5.44
C GLU A 77 -2.96 20.20 5.61
N LYS A 78 -1.89 20.53 4.88
CA LYS A 78 -0.63 19.78 4.98
C LYS A 78 0.10 20.01 6.30
N LEU A 79 0.04 21.23 6.85
CA LEU A 79 0.58 21.55 8.18
C LEU A 79 -0.19 20.79 9.27
N ASP A 80 -1.52 20.67 9.14
CA ASP A 80 -2.36 19.91 10.04
C ASP A 80 -2.00 18.42 10.03
N GLU A 81 -1.88 17.83 8.84
CA GLU A 81 -1.44 16.43 8.67
C GLU A 81 -0.07 16.15 9.33
N LEU A 82 0.86 17.11 9.25
CA LEU A 82 2.20 17.00 9.80
C LEU A 82 2.31 17.41 11.28
N GLY A 83 1.24 17.95 11.89
CA GLY A 83 1.20 18.38 13.29
C GLY A 83 1.88 19.72 13.58
N PHE A 84 1.97 20.60 12.57
CA PHE A 84 2.60 21.94 12.67
C PHE A 84 1.62 23.10 12.51
N SER A 85 0.32 22.86 12.63
CA SER A 85 -0.71 23.89 12.54
C SER A 85 -0.43 25.07 13.45
N ASP A 86 -0.72 26.26 12.95
CA ASP A 86 -0.70 27.52 13.70
C ASP A 86 -1.92 28.35 13.27
N ASP A 87 -2.60 28.97 14.22
CA ASP A 87 -3.87 29.70 14.00
C ASP A 87 -3.67 31.10 13.38
N GLU A 88 -2.40 31.52 13.18
CA GLU A 88 -2.05 32.88 12.75
C GLU A 88 -1.96 33.05 11.23
N GLY A 89 -2.14 31.98 10.42
CA GLY A 89 -2.03 32.06 8.94
C GLY A 89 -0.62 32.36 8.44
N MET A 90 0.39 32.25 9.30
CA MET A 90 1.80 32.53 9.07
C MET A 90 2.61 31.22 9.17
N LEU A 91 3.59 31.07 8.31
CA LEU A 91 4.48 29.90 8.34
C LEU A 91 5.94 30.35 8.41
N ILE A 92 6.65 29.84 9.42
CA ILE A 92 8.07 30.10 9.59
C ILE A 92 8.86 28.79 9.43
N LEU A 93 9.70 28.75 8.40
CA LEU A 93 10.66 27.68 8.16
C LEU A 93 12.04 28.10 8.61
N GLN A 94 12.76 27.23 9.34
CA GLN A 94 14.09 27.53 9.84
C GLN A 94 15.02 26.33 9.61
N ARG A 95 16.25 26.61 9.20
CA ARG A 95 17.29 25.60 9.06
C ARG A 95 18.64 26.10 9.55
N THR A 96 19.28 25.29 10.38
CA THR A 96 20.66 25.48 10.84
C THR A 96 21.55 24.41 10.22
N LEU A 97 22.63 24.81 9.59
CA LEU A 97 23.65 23.95 8.99
C LEU A 97 24.92 24.04 9.83
N ASN A 98 25.45 22.92 10.30
CA ASN A 98 26.67 22.88 11.09
C ASN A 98 27.85 22.31 10.30
N ARG A 99 29.07 22.75 10.57
CA ARG A 99 30.31 22.25 9.91
C ARG A 99 30.54 20.76 10.08
N ASN A 100 30.02 20.18 11.15
CA ASN A 100 30.10 18.73 11.38
C ASN A 100 29.17 17.92 10.43
N GLY A 101 28.41 18.58 9.55
CA GLY A 101 27.48 17.98 8.60
C GLY A 101 26.10 17.67 9.15
N LYS A 102 25.82 17.98 10.42
CA LYS A 102 24.48 17.89 10.98
C LYS A 102 23.66 19.11 10.60
N SER A 103 22.39 18.90 10.31
CA SER A 103 21.42 19.95 10.02
C SER A 103 20.22 19.79 10.95
N SER A 104 19.74 20.91 11.51
CA SER A 104 18.50 20.94 12.27
C SER A 104 17.49 21.87 11.60
N CYS A 105 16.23 21.44 11.58
CA CYS A 105 15.13 22.18 10.97
C CYS A 105 14.04 22.45 12.00
N LYS A 106 13.33 23.55 11.83
CA LYS A 106 12.13 23.86 12.59
C LYS A 106 11.04 24.40 11.68
N ILE A 107 9.80 24.06 11.98
CA ILE A 107 8.58 24.58 11.35
C ILE A 107 7.74 25.19 12.47
N ASN A 108 7.42 26.49 12.39
CA ASN A 108 6.70 27.23 13.44
C ASN A 108 7.33 27.01 14.84
N GLY A 109 8.67 27.06 14.93
CA GLY A 109 9.43 26.84 16.16
C GLY A 109 9.55 25.40 16.65
N LYS A 110 8.75 24.46 16.13
CA LYS A 110 8.78 23.03 16.49
C LYS A 110 9.85 22.28 15.69
N PRO A 111 10.58 21.32 16.28
CA PRO A 111 11.56 20.51 15.56
C PRO A 111 10.93 19.75 14.38
N ALA A 112 11.62 19.74 13.25
CA ALA A 112 11.17 19.07 12.02
C ALA A 112 12.33 18.34 11.33
N THR A 113 11.99 17.43 10.40
CA THR A 113 12.98 16.77 9.55
C THR A 113 13.20 17.54 8.24
N VAL A 114 14.34 17.32 7.59
CA VAL A 114 14.61 17.87 6.26
C VAL A 114 13.58 17.40 5.22
N SER A 115 13.08 16.16 5.36
CA SER A 115 12.04 15.61 4.47
C SER A 115 10.72 16.35 4.60
N MET A 116 10.29 16.69 5.82
CA MET A 116 9.08 17.49 6.06
C MET A 116 9.22 18.89 5.48
N LEU A 117 10.41 19.52 5.67
CA LEU A 117 10.71 20.82 5.06
C LEU A 117 10.59 20.76 3.54
N LYS A 118 11.18 19.72 2.93
CA LYS A 118 11.15 19.50 1.47
C LYS A 118 9.73 19.25 0.96
N GLU A 119 8.90 18.57 1.71
CA GLU A 119 7.51 18.30 1.34
C GLU A 119 6.67 19.58 1.34
N LEU A 120 6.76 20.40 2.39
CA LEU A 120 6.05 21.69 2.48
C LEU A 120 6.53 22.69 1.45
N SER A 121 7.84 22.80 1.26
CA SER A 121 8.42 23.82 0.39
C SER A 121 8.04 23.69 -1.08
N LYS A 122 7.68 22.49 -1.55
CA LYS A 122 7.16 22.26 -2.91
C LYS A 122 5.88 23.06 -3.22
N HIS A 123 5.09 23.33 -2.18
CA HIS A 123 3.84 24.08 -2.31
C HIS A 123 4.02 25.59 -2.08
N LEU A 124 5.18 26.02 -1.59
CA LEU A 124 5.48 27.41 -1.22
C LEU A 124 6.26 28.15 -2.28
N ILE A 125 7.32 27.53 -2.81
CA ILE A 125 8.27 28.16 -3.72
C ILE A 125 8.61 27.24 -4.89
N ASN A 126 8.60 27.78 -6.11
CA ASN A 126 9.18 27.13 -7.29
C ASN A 126 10.38 27.93 -7.78
N ILE A 127 11.56 27.31 -7.85
CA ILE A 127 12.79 27.89 -8.36
C ILE A 127 13.02 27.41 -9.79
N HIS A 128 13.32 28.34 -10.69
CA HIS A 128 13.57 28.10 -12.11
C HIS A 128 14.97 28.65 -12.49
N GLY A 129 15.96 27.76 -12.60
CA GLY A 129 17.35 28.12 -12.89
C GLY A 129 18.22 26.89 -13.15
N GLN A 130 19.54 27.10 -13.27
CA GLN A 130 20.51 26.09 -13.69
C GLN A 130 20.59 24.87 -12.77
N HIS A 131 20.17 25.00 -11.54
CA HIS A 131 20.32 23.95 -10.54
C HIS A 131 19.04 23.22 -10.12
N GLU A 132 17.82 23.64 -10.54
CA GLU A 132 16.59 23.08 -9.93
C GLU A 132 15.26 23.14 -10.68
N SER A 133 15.22 22.87 -11.94
CA SER A 133 13.92 22.67 -12.61
C SER A 133 13.45 21.20 -12.50
N TYR A 134 13.44 20.65 -11.29
CA TYR A 134 13.12 19.23 -11.10
C TYR A 134 11.69 18.85 -11.52
N GLU A 135 10.70 19.74 -11.36
CA GLU A 135 9.33 19.41 -11.77
C GLU A 135 9.20 19.24 -13.28
N LEU A 136 9.83 20.10 -14.08
CA LEU A 136 9.77 19.97 -15.54
C LEU A 136 10.62 18.80 -16.06
N PHE A 137 11.61 18.34 -15.30
CA PHE A 137 12.42 17.17 -15.68
C PHE A 137 11.76 15.85 -15.29
N SER A 138 10.74 15.89 -14.44
CA SER A 138 10.01 14.70 -14.00
C SER A 138 8.79 14.46 -14.89
N PRO A 139 8.81 13.45 -15.76
CA PRO A 139 7.65 13.14 -16.62
C PRO A 139 6.37 12.86 -15.82
N GLU A 140 6.51 12.47 -14.55
CA GLU A 140 5.40 12.14 -13.66
C GLU A 140 4.54 13.35 -13.28
N THR A 141 5.11 14.58 -13.38
CA THR A 141 4.41 15.84 -13.08
C THR A 141 3.81 16.50 -14.32
N HIS A 142 4.23 16.11 -15.52
CA HIS A 142 3.77 16.74 -16.76
C HIS A 142 2.27 16.63 -16.96
N ILE A 143 1.67 15.50 -16.57
CA ILE A 143 0.23 15.28 -16.66
C ILE A 143 -0.55 16.24 -15.75
N ASP A 144 0.04 16.64 -14.62
CA ASP A 144 -0.59 17.55 -13.67
C ASP A 144 -0.72 18.97 -14.24
N TYR A 145 0.22 19.41 -15.08
CA TYR A 145 0.09 20.69 -15.82
C TYR A 145 -1.10 20.68 -16.77
N ILE A 146 -1.33 19.55 -17.43
CA ILE A 146 -2.47 19.41 -18.35
C ILE A 146 -3.78 19.35 -17.60
N ASP A 147 -3.81 18.63 -16.46
CA ASP A 147 -5.00 18.52 -15.63
C ASP A 147 -5.42 19.89 -15.06
N ARG A 148 -4.47 20.67 -14.55
CA ARG A 148 -4.72 22.03 -14.07
C ARG A 148 -5.20 22.95 -15.19
N PHE A 149 -4.49 22.98 -16.33
CA PHE A 149 -4.84 23.83 -17.47
C PHE A 149 -6.20 23.49 -18.06
N GLY A 150 -6.58 22.21 -18.06
CA GLY A 150 -7.82 21.72 -18.66
C GLY A 150 -9.00 21.61 -17.71
N GLY A 151 -8.83 21.88 -16.41
CA GLY A 151 -9.87 21.67 -15.41
C GLY A 151 -10.33 20.21 -15.34
N CYS A 152 -9.39 19.25 -15.41
CA CYS A 152 -9.68 17.81 -15.44
C CYS A 152 -10.05 17.23 -14.07
N GLU A 153 -10.04 18.02 -13.01
CA GLU A 153 -10.18 17.61 -11.61
C GLU A 153 -11.42 16.75 -11.35
N LYS A 154 -12.57 17.14 -11.93
CA LYS A 154 -13.81 16.37 -11.77
C LYS A 154 -13.69 14.97 -12.35
N LEU A 155 -13.21 14.84 -13.60
CA LEU A 155 -13.04 13.55 -14.25
C LEU A 155 -11.96 12.71 -13.58
N LEU A 156 -10.91 13.34 -13.07
CA LEU A 156 -9.88 12.66 -12.28
C LEU A 156 -10.44 12.12 -10.96
N THR A 157 -11.29 12.89 -10.28
CA THR A 157 -11.96 12.46 -9.06
C THR A 157 -12.92 11.30 -9.32
N ASP A 158 -13.71 11.37 -10.39
CA ASP A 158 -14.60 10.29 -10.80
C ASP A 158 -13.82 9.01 -11.16
N TYR A 159 -12.70 9.15 -11.88
CA TYR A 159 -11.81 8.03 -12.15
C TYR A 159 -11.21 7.42 -10.88
N LYS A 160 -10.71 8.24 -9.96
CA LYS A 160 -10.12 7.77 -8.69
C LYS A 160 -11.10 6.93 -7.89
N LYS A 161 -12.36 7.34 -7.79
CA LYS A 161 -13.41 6.55 -7.12
C LYS A 161 -13.53 5.16 -7.72
N CYS A 162 -13.66 5.08 -9.06
CA CYS A 162 -13.76 3.80 -9.76
C CYS A 162 -12.48 2.95 -9.61
N TYR A 163 -11.31 3.58 -9.63
CA TYR A 163 -10.03 2.91 -9.46
C TYR A 163 -9.86 2.32 -8.05
N ASP A 164 -10.24 3.05 -7.03
CA ASP A 164 -10.15 2.59 -5.63
C ASP A 164 -11.11 1.42 -5.37
N GLU A 165 -12.34 1.48 -5.92
CA GLU A 165 -13.29 0.36 -5.87
C GLU A 165 -12.72 -0.89 -6.56
N TYR A 166 -12.21 -0.75 -7.79
CA TYR A 166 -11.57 -1.84 -8.52
C TYR A 166 -10.38 -2.42 -7.77
N LYS A 167 -9.52 -1.58 -7.21
CA LYS A 167 -8.33 -2.00 -6.44
C LYS A 167 -8.69 -2.82 -5.21
N ILE A 168 -9.74 -2.42 -4.49
CA ILE A 168 -10.24 -3.16 -3.32
C ILE A 168 -10.77 -4.54 -3.75
N LEU A 169 -11.59 -4.59 -4.81
CA LEU A 169 -12.15 -5.84 -5.32
C LEU A 169 -11.05 -6.78 -5.85
N LYS A 170 -10.09 -6.26 -6.62
CA LYS A 170 -8.95 -7.02 -7.13
C LYS A 170 -8.07 -7.59 -6.01
N LYS A 171 -7.84 -6.81 -4.95
CA LYS A 171 -7.09 -7.30 -3.77
C LYS A 171 -7.83 -8.45 -3.09
N LYS A 172 -9.16 -8.33 -2.92
CA LYS A 172 -9.98 -9.42 -2.34
C LYS A 172 -9.96 -10.67 -3.22
N LEU A 173 -10.08 -10.52 -4.54
CA LEU A 173 -10.03 -11.64 -5.48
C LEU A 173 -8.66 -12.34 -5.46
N ASN A 174 -7.56 -11.60 -5.50
CA ASN A 174 -6.21 -12.17 -5.44
C ASN A 174 -5.93 -12.91 -4.11
N SER A 175 -6.47 -12.42 -2.99
CA SER A 175 -6.35 -13.13 -1.71
C SER A 175 -7.18 -14.42 -1.70
N ALA A 176 -8.29 -14.47 -2.42
CA ALA A 176 -9.09 -15.66 -2.61
C ALA A 176 -8.40 -16.73 -3.49
N ASP A 177 -7.63 -16.33 -4.48
CA ASP A 177 -6.93 -17.24 -5.40
C ASP A 177 -5.67 -17.89 -4.78
N SER A 178 -5.04 -17.29 -3.79
CA SER A 178 -3.80 -17.82 -3.18
C SER A 178 -3.98 -19.15 -2.45
N ASP A 179 -5.17 -19.48 -1.96
CA ASP A 179 -5.46 -20.63 -1.09
C ASP A 179 -6.20 -21.77 -1.82
N GLU A 180 -6.42 -21.65 -3.13
CA GLU A 180 -7.26 -22.59 -3.90
C GLU A 180 -6.76 -24.05 -3.85
N SER A 181 -5.46 -24.26 -3.97
CA SER A 181 -4.88 -25.61 -3.96
C SER A 181 -5.00 -26.32 -2.59
N GLU A 182 -4.85 -25.57 -1.50
CA GLU A 182 -5.02 -26.11 -0.13
C GLU A 182 -6.49 -26.36 0.16
N ARG A 183 -7.37 -25.46 -0.26
CA ARG A 183 -8.82 -25.58 -0.09
C ARG A 183 -9.39 -26.79 -0.84
N LEU A 184 -9.00 -27.01 -2.10
CA LEU A 184 -9.46 -28.19 -2.86
C LEU A 184 -9.06 -29.49 -2.17
N LYS A 185 -7.86 -29.59 -1.62
CA LYS A 185 -7.43 -30.76 -0.82
C LYS A 185 -8.25 -30.92 0.45
N GLU A 186 -8.59 -29.82 1.12
CA GLU A 186 -9.44 -29.83 2.32
C GLU A 186 -10.86 -30.29 1.98
N ILE A 187 -11.43 -29.83 0.86
CA ILE A 187 -12.75 -30.26 0.35
C ILE A 187 -12.76 -31.76 0.06
N ASP A 188 -11.76 -32.27 -0.67
CA ASP A 188 -11.67 -33.71 -0.99
C ASP A 188 -11.57 -34.55 0.27
N LEU A 189 -10.73 -34.12 1.22
CA LEU A 189 -10.57 -34.83 2.50
C LEU A 189 -11.85 -34.81 3.33
N LEU A 190 -12.47 -33.65 3.51
CA LEU A 190 -13.71 -33.51 4.28
C LEU A 190 -14.87 -34.28 3.63
N SER A 191 -14.99 -34.25 2.30
CA SER A 191 -16.02 -35.01 1.58
C SER A 191 -15.89 -36.49 1.84
N TYR A 192 -14.67 -37.04 1.82
CA TYR A 192 -14.42 -38.43 2.14
C TYR A 192 -14.78 -38.73 3.60
N GLN A 193 -14.37 -37.89 4.55
CA GLN A 193 -14.61 -38.07 5.97
C GLN A 193 -16.09 -37.97 6.33
N VAL A 194 -16.82 -37.02 5.74
CA VAL A 194 -18.27 -36.88 5.93
C VAL A 194 -19.00 -38.13 5.40
N ASN A 195 -18.69 -38.59 4.19
CA ASN A 195 -19.31 -39.76 3.61
C ASN A 195 -19.08 -41.01 4.50
N GLU A 196 -17.85 -41.26 4.92
CA GLU A 196 -17.50 -42.39 5.76
C GLU A 196 -18.24 -42.38 7.11
N LEU A 197 -18.30 -41.23 7.77
CA LEU A 197 -19.00 -41.08 9.05
C LEU A 197 -20.54 -41.18 8.90
N THR A 198 -21.10 -40.62 7.80
CA THR A 198 -22.53 -40.66 7.51
C THR A 198 -22.98 -42.05 7.13
N GLU A 199 -22.20 -42.76 6.27
CA GLU A 199 -22.53 -44.15 5.87
C GLU A 199 -22.41 -45.11 7.05
N SER A 200 -21.54 -44.85 7.99
CA SER A 200 -21.39 -45.70 9.19
C SER A 200 -22.57 -45.60 10.14
N ASP A 201 -23.30 -44.48 10.15
CA ASP A 201 -24.53 -44.23 10.94
C ASP A 201 -24.40 -44.70 12.41
N VAL A 202 -23.30 -44.33 13.08
CA VAL A 202 -23.07 -44.68 14.49
C VAL A 202 -23.91 -43.79 15.37
N LYS A 203 -24.71 -44.43 16.26
CA LYS A 203 -25.64 -43.75 17.16
C LYS A 203 -25.04 -43.53 18.53
N HIS A 204 -25.50 -42.47 19.18
CA HIS A 204 -25.12 -42.21 20.57
C HIS A 204 -25.54 -43.37 21.48
N GLY A 205 -24.63 -43.88 22.30
CA GLY A 205 -24.85 -45.03 23.21
C GLY A 205 -24.77 -46.39 22.56
N GLU A 206 -24.65 -46.50 21.21
CA GLU A 206 -24.67 -47.78 20.48
C GLU A 206 -23.54 -48.72 20.92
N GLU A 207 -22.35 -48.19 21.14
CA GLU A 207 -21.20 -49.02 21.60
C GLU A 207 -21.47 -49.69 22.93
N GLN A 208 -22.04 -48.96 23.90
CA GLN A 208 -22.35 -49.50 25.23
C GLN A 208 -23.47 -50.54 25.18
N GLU A 209 -24.50 -50.32 24.36
CA GLU A 209 -25.58 -51.27 24.14
C GLU A 209 -25.04 -52.57 23.53
N LEU A 210 -24.22 -52.45 22.46
CA LEU A 210 -23.62 -53.62 21.81
C LEU A 210 -22.61 -54.36 22.69
N GLU A 211 -21.82 -53.69 23.51
CA GLU A 211 -20.91 -54.32 24.47
C GLU A 211 -21.70 -55.10 25.54
N SER A 212 -22.82 -54.57 26.02
CA SER A 212 -23.69 -55.22 26.96
C SER A 212 -24.34 -56.45 26.33
N GLU A 213 -24.81 -56.31 25.07
CA GLU A 213 -25.39 -57.43 24.30
C GLU A 213 -24.37 -58.55 24.05
N ARG A 214 -23.15 -58.18 23.61
CA ARG A 214 -22.01 -59.09 23.38
C ARG A 214 -21.73 -59.92 24.66
N THR A 215 -21.62 -59.21 25.80
CA THR A 215 -21.33 -59.88 27.09
C THR A 215 -22.42 -60.91 27.47
N ALA A 216 -23.66 -60.55 27.21
CA ALA A 216 -24.80 -61.49 27.45
C ALA A 216 -24.70 -62.68 26.49
N LEU A 217 -24.55 -62.49 25.19
CA LEU A 217 -24.44 -63.56 24.19
C LEU A 217 -23.25 -64.47 24.43
N MET A 218 -22.08 -63.95 24.74
CA MET A 218 -20.91 -64.76 25.10
C MET A 218 -21.12 -65.58 26.35
N SER A 219 -21.88 -65.07 27.33
CA SER A 219 -22.21 -65.78 28.53
C SER A 219 -23.17 -66.95 28.26
N PHE A 220 -24.15 -66.72 27.37
CA PHE A 220 -25.06 -67.78 26.91
C PHE A 220 -24.33 -68.88 26.15
N GLU A 221 -23.46 -68.53 25.23
CA GLU A 221 -22.64 -69.45 24.43
C GLU A 221 -21.77 -70.35 25.34
N LYS A 222 -21.14 -69.75 26.36
CA LYS A 222 -20.32 -70.49 27.34
C LYS A 222 -21.17 -71.44 28.20
N ILE A 223 -22.35 -71.02 28.66
CA ILE A 223 -23.25 -71.84 29.41
C ILE A 223 -23.72 -73.01 28.53
N PHE A 224 -24.12 -72.73 27.28
CA PHE A 224 -24.55 -73.73 26.31
C PHE A 224 -23.46 -74.79 26.06
N SER A 225 -22.21 -74.38 25.85
CA SER A 225 -21.06 -75.27 25.68
C SER A 225 -20.86 -76.16 26.92
N LEU A 226 -20.85 -75.59 28.13
CA LEU A 226 -20.64 -76.33 29.36
C LEU A 226 -21.77 -77.33 29.64
N LEU A 227 -23.02 -76.99 29.33
CA LEU A 227 -24.15 -77.92 29.47
C LEU A 227 -24.09 -79.04 28.45
N ASN A 228 -23.69 -78.79 27.22
CA ASN A 228 -23.47 -79.83 26.22
C ASN A 228 -22.34 -80.77 26.62
N ASP A 229 -21.19 -80.20 27.12
CA ASP A 229 -20.10 -81.05 27.63
C ASP A 229 -20.57 -81.97 28.76
N ALA A 230 -21.40 -81.44 29.69
CA ALA A 230 -21.98 -82.24 30.79
C ALA A 230 -22.94 -83.32 30.26
N LYS A 231 -23.80 -82.96 29.28
CA LYS A 231 -24.71 -83.91 28.63
C LYS A 231 -23.96 -85.04 27.95
N MET A 232 -22.92 -84.65 27.13
CA MET A 232 -22.09 -85.66 26.46
C MET A 232 -21.37 -86.60 27.42
N ALA A 233 -20.90 -86.09 28.56
CA ALA A 233 -20.24 -86.89 29.56
C ALA A 233 -21.22 -87.92 30.18
N LEU A 234 -22.52 -87.61 30.32
CA LEU A 234 -23.55 -88.48 30.89
C LEU A 234 -24.18 -89.42 29.84
N ASP A 235 -24.61 -88.84 28.67
CA ASP A 235 -25.30 -89.59 27.61
C ASP A 235 -24.33 -90.35 26.68
N GLY A 236 -23.11 -89.82 26.51
CA GLY A 236 -22.17 -90.30 25.51
C GLY A 236 -22.41 -89.72 24.11
N ASP A 237 -21.67 -90.24 23.12
CA ASP A 237 -21.85 -89.95 21.70
C ASP A 237 -21.99 -91.24 20.89
N GLU A 238 -22.09 -91.12 19.54
CA GLU A 238 -22.25 -92.30 18.65
C GLU A 238 -21.06 -93.29 18.74
N ASN A 239 -19.92 -92.93 19.28
CA ASN A 239 -18.68 -93.74 19.32
C ASN A 239 -18.32 -94.20 20.75
N TYR A 240 -18.72 -93.46 21.76
CA TYR A 240 -18.36 -93.70 23.15
C TYR A 240 -19.60 -93.61 24.05
N GLY A 241 -19.86 -94.77 24.83
CA GLY A 241 -20.94 -94.81 25.81
C GLY A 241 -20.71 -93.83 26.96
N GLY A 242 -21.78 -93.17 27.37
CA GLY A 242 -21.75 -92.20 28.47
C GLY A 242 -21.71 -92.83 29.85
N GLY A 243 -21.69 -91.94 30.85
CA GLY A 243 -21.80 -92.38 32.27
C GLY A 243 -23.03 -93.22 32.57
N LEU A 244 -24.19 -92.88 31.96
CA LEU A 244 -25.46 -93.64 32.11
C LEU A 244 -25.32 -95.06 31.60
N GLU A 245 -24.74 -95.27 30.42
CA GLU A 245 -24.53 -96.61 29.87
C GLU A 245 -23.57 -97.42 30.73
N SER A 246 -22.55 -96.83 31.29
CA SER A 246 -21.58 -97.46 32.18
C SER A 246 -22.25 -97.91 33.50
N VAL A 247 -23.09 -97.03 34.07
CA VAL A 247 -23.81 -97.34 35.32
C VAL A 247 -24.92 -98.40 35.09
N ASP A 248 -25.64 -98.31 33.93
CA ASP A 248 -26.66 -99.34 33.57
C ASP A 248 -26.02 -100.70 33.35
N SER A 249 -24.90 -100.77 32.65
CA SER A 249 -24.16 -102.01 32.46
C SER A 249 -23.69 -102.61 33.76
N ALA A 250 -23.20 -101.81 34.71
CA ALA A 250 -22.77 -102.23 36.01
C ALA A 250 -23.99 -102.72 36.89
N SER A 251 -25.11 -101.99 36.85
CA SER A 251 -26.34 -102.35 37.53
C SER A 251 -26.86 -103.68 37.00
N THR A 252 -26.94 -103.86 35.68
CA THR A 252 -27.35 -105.08 35.03
C THR A 252 -26.48 -106.29 35.43
N ALA A 253 -25.16 -106.09 35.47
CA ALA A 253 -24.23 -107.13 35.90
C ALA A 253 -24.42 -107.52 37.36
N LEU A 254 -24.63 -106.56 38.24
CA LEU A 254 -24.90 -106.83 39.67
C LEU A 254 -26.28 -107.45 39.93
N GLN A 255 -27.33 -107.10 39.18
CA GLN A 255 -28.61 -107.76 39.20
C GLN A 255 -28.49 -109.26 38.83
N LYS A 256 -27.68 -109.58 37.83
CA LYS A 256 -27.39 -110.97 37.52
C LYS A 256 -26.59 -111.63 38.61
N ALA A 257 -25.65 -110.94 39.25
CA ALA A 257 -24.88 -111.49 40.38
C ALA A 257 -25.73 -111.71 41.63
N SER A 258 -26.74 -110.86 41.90
CA SER A 258 -27.68 -111.02 43.04
C SER A 258 -28.53 -112.24 42.92
N SER A 259 -28.81 -112.80 41.73
CA SER A 259 -29.50 -114.08 41.55
C SER A 259 -28.71 -115.31 42.07
N TYR A 260 -27.35 -115.10 42.30
CA TYR A 260 -26.47 -116.13 42.84
C TYR A 260 -26.11 -115.92 44.33
N ASN A 261 -26.13 -114.65 44.82
CA ASN A 261 -25.92 -114.32 46.22
C ASN A 261 -26.69 -113.03 46.59
N ALA A 262 -27.66 -113.14 47.56
CA ALA A 262 -28.53 -112.03 47.95
C ALA A 262 -27.82 -110.83 48.58
N GLU A 263 -26.52 -110.95 49.01
CA GLU A 263 -25.71 -109.81 49.50
C GLU A 263 -25.46 -108.73 48.44
N TYR A 264 -25.58 -109.05 47.13
CA TYR A 264 -25.34 -108.07 46.04
C TYR A 264 -26.61 -107.32 45.61
N GLU A 265 -27.78 -107.72 46.17
CA GLU A 265 -29.05 -107.08 45.81
C GLU A 265 -29.14 -105.64 46.26
N GLU A 266 -28.62 -105.29 47.45
CA GLU A 266 -28.58 -103.93 47.97
C GLU A 266 -27.67 -103.01 47.13
N ILE A 267 -26.51 -103.52 46.65
CA ILE A 267 -25.58 -102.79 45.78
C ILE A 267 -26.20 -102.58 44.38
N ALA A 268 -26.89 -103.57 43.84
CA ALA A 268 -27.57 -103.49 42.55
C ALA A 268 -28.71 -102.45 42.59
N ASN A 269 -29.48 -102.42 43.67
CA ASN A 269 -30.56 -101.47 43.87
C ASN A 269 -29.97 -100.03 43.99
N THR A 270 -28.87 -99.85 44.74
CA THR A 270 -28.18 -98.54 44.87
C THR A 270 -27.68 -98.02 43.51
N LEU A 271 -27.14 -98.91 42.66
CA LEU A 271 -26.72 -98.51 41.30
C LEU A 271 -27.92 -98.25 40.39
N THR A 272 -29.03 -98.93 40.53
CA THR A 272 -30.28 -98.69 39.80
C THR A 272 -30.84 -97.30 40.14
N ASP A 273 -30.87 -96.97 41.45
CA ASP A 273 -31.28 -95.66 41.92
C ASP A 273 -30.34 -94.56 41.40
N ALA A 274 -29.04 -94.78 41.40
CA ALA A 274 -28.06 -93.88 40.84
C ALA A 274 -28.25 -93.64 39.33
N TYR A 275 -28.59 -94.71 38.58
CA TYR A 275 -28.91 -94.60 37.16
C TYR A 275 -30.11 -93.68 36.91
N TYR A 276 -31.20 -93.86 37.63
CA TYR A 276 -32.38 -93.01 37.46
C TYR A 276 -32.13 -91.60 37.89
N ASN A 277 -31.39 -91.35 38.97
CA ASN A 277 -31.01 -90.01 39.40
C ASN A 277 -30.11 -89.30 38.34
N LEU A 278 -29.16 -90.01 37.73
CA LEU A 278 -28.33 -89.49 36.67
C LEU A 278 -29.13 -89.18 35.39
N LYS A 279 -30.16 -90.07 35.12
CA LYS A 279 -31.05 -89.87 33.99
C LYS A 279 -31.90 -88.58 34.15
N ASP A 280 -32.50 -88.42 35.36
CA ASP A 280 -33.23 -87.18 35.68
C ASP A 280 -32.36 -85.95 35.60
N CYS A 281 -31.06 -86.02 35.96
CA CYS A 281 -30.11 -84.96 35.78
C CYS A 281 -29.84 -84.65 34.27
N CYS A 282 -29.72 -85.69 33.43
CA CYS A 282 -29.52 -85.60 32.02
C CYS A 282 -30.72 -84.92 31.30
N ASP A 283 -31.95 -85.37 31.70
CA ASP A 283 -33.18 -84.76 31.21
C ASP A 283 -33.28 -83.27 31.61
N SER A 284 -32.92 -82.94 32.86
CA SER A 284 -32.88 -81.56 33.34
C SER A 284 -31.83 -80.70 32.62
N ILE A 285 -30.66 -81.24 32.25
CA ILE A 285 -29.64 -80.58 31.46
C ILE A 285 -30.16 -80.35 30.02
N SER A 286 -30.88 -81.36 29.46
CA SER A 286 -31.49 -81.25 28.15
C SER A 286 -32.54 -80.14 28.11
N ASP A 287 -33.44 -80.10 29.09
CA ASP A 287 -34.42 -79.02 29.22
C ASP A 287 -33.78 -77.65 29.39
N ALA A 288 -32.68 -77.57 30.12
CA ALA A 288 -31.91 -76.35 30.29
C ALA A 288 -31.26 -75.90 28.95
N ILE A 289 -30.70 -76.84 28.17
CA ILE A 289 -30.14 -76.57 26.84
C ILE A 289 -31.23 -76.07 25.90
N ASP A 290 -32.39 -76.75 25.86
CA ASP A 290 -33.50 -76.36 24.98
C ASP A 290 -34.15 -75.05 25.37
N SER A 291 -34.01 -74.60 26.62
CA SER A 291 -34.46 -73.28 27.08
C SER A 291 -33.48 -72.14 26.79
N LEU A 292 -32.21 -72.42 26.39
CA LEU A 292 -31.23 -71.47 26.05
C LEU A 292 -31.40 -71.07 24.56
N GLU A 293 -31.83 -69.80 24.28
CA GLU A 293 -31.83 -69.22 22.96
C GLU A 293 -30.40 -68.75 22.64
N SER A 294 -29.61 -69.58 21.96
CA SER A 294 -28.28 -69.23 21.46
C SER A 294 -28.45 -68.71 20.04
N ASP A 295 -28.00 -67.49 19.81
CA ASP A 295 -27.97 -66.86 18.47
C ASP A 295 -26.52 -66.52 18.08
N PRO A 296 -25.74 -67.45 17.50
CA PRO A 296 -24.38 -67.24 17.07
C PRO A 296 -24.25 -66.21 15.95
N GLN A 297 -25.27 -66.11 15.08
CA GLN A 297 -25.24 -65.09 13.98
C GLN A 297 -25.33 -63.66 14.55
N ARG A 298 -26.15 -63.49 15.56
CA ARG A 298 -26.29 -62.21 16.24
C ARG A 298 -25.02 -61.82 16.95
N LEU A 299 -24.28 -62.75 17.54
CA LEU A 299 -22.98 -62.44 18.15
C LEU A 299 -21.96 -61.94 17.09
N GLU A 300 -21.89 -62.60 15.94
CA GLU A 300 -21.01 -62.18 14.81
C GLU A 300 -21.38 -60.80 14.30
N GLU A 301 -22.67 -60.50 14.10
CA GLU A 301 -23.15 -59.14 13.72
C GLU A 301 -22.75 -58.06 14.74
N VAL A 302 -22.87 -58.35 16.02
CA VAL A 302 -22.51 -57.44 17.12
C VAL A 302 -21.00 -57.17 17.13
N GLU A 303 -20.19 -58.24 16.94
CA GLU A 303 -18.73 -58.10 16.89
C GLU A 303 -18.26 -57.32 15.67
N GLU A 304 -18.81 -57.58 14.48
CA GLU A 304 -18.50 -56.79 13.25
C GLU A 304 -18.86 -55.32 13.43
N ARG A 305 -20.01 -55.05 14.06
CA ARG A 305 -20.45 -53.67 14.29
C ARG A 305 -19.55 -52.94 15.31
N LEU A 306 -19.18 -53.61 16.39
CA LEU A 306 -18.23 -53.09 17.39
C LEU A 306 -16.86 -52.84 16.76
N ASP A 307 -16.38 -53.74 15.90
CA ASP A 307 -15.11 -53.54 15.17
C ASP A 307 -15.16 -52.34 14.24
N LEU A 308 -16.26 -52.06 13.57
CA LEU A 308 -16.46 -50.88 12.76
C LEU A 308 -16.37 -49.61 13.62
N ILE A 309 -17.12 -49.58 14.73
CA ILE A 309 -17.13 -48.44 15.66
C ILE A 309 -15.71 -48.20 16.22
N ASN A 310 -15.03 -49.25 16.68
CA ASN A 310 -13.67 -49.17 17.18
C ASN A 310 -12.65 -48.69 16.14
N ARG A 311 -12.79 -49.06 14.87
CA ARG A 311 -11.95 -48.53 13.77
C ARG A 311 -12.16 -47.05 13.57
N LEU A 312 -13.40 -46.60 13.60
CA LEU A 312 -13.75 -45.19 13.42
C LEU A 312 -13.24 -44.32 14.59
N THR A 313 -13.47 -44.77 15.85
CA THR A 313 -12.97 -44.05 17.03
C THR A 313 -11.45 -43.90 17.04
N ARG A 314 -10.71 -44.94 16.63
CA ARG A 314 -9.24 -44.86 16.48
C ARG A 314 -8.82 -43.97 15.34
N LYS A 315 -9.48 -44.03 14.18
CA LYS A 315 -9.15 -43.23 13.00
C LYS A 315 -9.38 -41.75 13.25
N TYR A 316 -10.48 -41.41 13.90
CA TYR A 316 -10.86 -40.01 14.15
C TYR A 316 -10.43 -39.52 15.54
N ASN A 317 -9.87 -40.41 16.37
CA ASN A 317 -9.39 -40.10 17.71
C ASN A 317 -10.45 -39.38 18.56
N CYS A 318 -11.69 -39.87 18.51
CA CYS A 318 -12.82 -39.36 19.28
C CYS A 318 -13.67 -40.51 19.82
N PRO A 319 -14.40 -40.35 20.94
CA PRO A 319 -15.36 -41.33 21.46
C PRO A 319 -16.45 -41.65 20.42
N SER A 320 -17.01 -42.88 20.48
CA SER A 320 -18.09 -43.31 19.59
C SER A 320 -19.29 -42.36 19.61
N ASP A 321 -19.65 -41.87 20.79
CA ASP A 321 -20.75 -40.93 21.01
C ASP A 321 -20.59 -39.57 20.34
N GLU A 322 -19.36 -39.18 20.02
CA GLU A 322 -19.03 -37.91 19.37
C GLU A 322 -18.85 -38.04 17.85
N LEU A 323 -18.91 -39.24 17.27
CA LEU A 323 -18.72 -39.48 15.83
C LEU A 323 -19.79 -38.77 14.97
N SER A 324 -21.04 -38.77 15.44
CA SER A 324 -22.15 -38.06 14.78
C SER A 324 -21.94 -36.55 14.80
N ASP A 325 -21.57 -35.98 15.95
CA ASP A 325 -21.30 -34.55 16.09
C ASP A 325 -20.09 -34.12 15.23
N LEU A 326 -19.10 -35.01 15.11
CA LEU A 326 -17.93 -34.78 14.25
C LEU A 326 -18.32 -34.75 12.76
N ALA A 327 -19.23 -35.64 12.34
CA ALA A 327 -19.77 -35.64 10.97
C ALA A 327 -20.51 -34.35 10.67
N GLU A 328 -21.35 -33.86 11.58
CA GLU A 328 -22.04 -32.57 11.43
C GLU A 328 -21.05 -31.39 11.35
N LYS A 329 -20.03 -31.41 12.17
CA LYS A 329 -18.98 -30.38 12.16
C LYS A 329 -18.19 -30.35 10.84
N TYR A 330 -17.85 -31.53 10.32
CA TYR A 330 -17.15 -31.64 9.03
C TYR A 330 -18.06 -31.24 7.88
N GLN A 331 -19.36 -31.59 7.92
CA GLN A 331 -20.33 -31.15 6.93
C GLN A 331 -20.48 -29.63 6.91
N ALA A 332 -20.61 -28.97 8.07
CA ALA A 332 -20.68 -27.51 8.18
C ALA A 332 -19.44 -26.85 7.58
N ARG A 333 -18.25 -27.41 7.85
CA ARG A 333 -17.00 -26.89 7.29
C ARG A 333 -16.91 -27.09 5.77
N LEU A 334 -17.36 -28.22 5.26
CA LEU A 334 -17.44 -28.51 3.84
C LEU A 334 -18.39 -27.53 3.12
N ASP A 335 -19.55 -27.26 3.71
CA ASP A 335 -20.51 -26.29 3.18
C ASP A 335 -19.94 -24.86 3.15
N GLU A 336 -19.18 -24.44 4.16
CA GLU A 336 -18.46 -23.16 4.15
C GLU A 336 -17.48 -23.07 2.98
N LEU A 337 -16.68 -24.12 2.78
CA LEU A 337 -15.68 -24.16 1.71
C LEU A 337 -16.32 -24.19 0.31
N MET A 338 -17.43 -24.88 0.13
CA MET A 338 -18.18 -24.94 -1.14
C MET A 338 -18.88 -23.60 -1.45
N ASN A 339 -19.41 -22.90 -0.44
CA ASN A 339 -19.99 -21.59 -0.61
C ASN A 339 -18.95 -20.52 -0.97
N TYR A 340 -17.68 -20.73 -0.62
CA TYR A 340 -16.59 -19.83 -0.97
C TYR A 340 -16.38 -19.70 -2.48
N ASP A 341 -16.49 -20.78 -3.24
CA ASP A 341 -16.35 -20.76 -4.70
C ASP A 341 -17.46 -19.93 -5.37
N ARG A 342 -18.67 -20.06 -4.89
CA ARG A 342 -19.79 -19.24 -5.37
C ARG A 342 -19.56 -17.75 -5.07
N ASN A 343 -19.08 -17.43 -3.87
CA ASN A 343 -18.74 -16.05 -3.48
C ASN A 343 -17.56 -15.50 -4.30
N ARG A 344 -16.59 -16.34 -4.66
CA ARG A 344 -15.45 -15.97 -5.53
C ARG A 344 -15.91 -15.60 -6.94
N ASP A 345 -16.78 -16.39 -7.56
CA ASP A 345 -17.32 -16.14 -8.90
C ASP A 345 -18.13 -14.83 -8.92
N GLU A 346 -18.94 -14.58 -7.91
CA GLU A 346 -19.65 -13.31 -7.73
C GLU A 346 -18.66 -12.13 -7.56
N LEU A 347 -17.58 -12.34 -6.82
CA LEU A 347 -16.53 -11.33 -6.62
C LEU A 347 -15.77 -11.06 -7.92
N ALA A 348 -15.47 -12.10 -8.72
CA ALA A 348 -14.82 -11.97 -10.02
C ALA A 348 -15.69 -11.18 -11.00
N GLU A 349 -17.00 -11.41 -11.02
CA GLU A 349 -17.93 -10.65 -11.84
C GLU A 349 -18.00 -9.17 -11.41
N LYS A 350 -18.14 -8.90 -10.12
CA LYS A 350 -18.08 -7.53 -9.59
C LYS A 350 -16.76 -6.83 -9.91
N CYS A 351 -15.65 -7.56 -9.86
CA CYS A 351 -14.34 -7.03 -10.23
C CYS A 351 -14.28 -6.66 -11.71
N ARG A 352 -14.81 -7.48 -12.62
CA ARG A 352 -14.91 -7.21 -14.07
C ARG A 352 -15.80 -6.00 -14.37
N GLU A 353 -16.96 -5.90 -13.72
CA GLU A 353 -17.84 -4.74 -13.87
C GLU A 353 -17.16 -3.44 -13.41
N SER A 354 -16.48 -3.49 -12.25
CA SER A 354 -15.75 -2.35 -11.71
C SER A 354 -14.57 -1.95 -12.60
N GLU A 355 -13.84 -2.92 -13.17
CA GLU A 355 -12.79 -2.68 -14.16
C GLU A 355 -13.33 -1.98 -15.41
N GLY A 356 -14.47 -2.44 -15.92
CA GLY A 356 -15.14 -1.79 -17.06
C GLY A 356 -15.52 -0.34 -16.79
N LYS A 357 -16.06 -0.05 -15.59
CA LYS A 357 -16.39 1.33 -15.16
C LYS A 357 -15.15 2.20 -15.05
N MET A 358 -14.10 1.67 -14.43
CA MET A 358 -12.80 2.35 -14.29
C MET A 358 -12.20 2.67 -15.67
N LEU A 359 -12.16 1.72 -16.60
CA LEU A 359 -11.61 1.91 -17.95
C LEU A 359 -12.42 2.94 -18.75
N ALA A 360 -13.75 2.92 -18.64
CA ALA A 360 -14.61 3.92 -19.27
C ALA A 360 -14.37 5.34 -18.72
N ALA A 361 -14.15 5.48 -17.41
CA ALA A 361 -13.78 6.75 -16.79
C ALA A 361 -12.38 7.20 -17.23
N ALA A 362 -11.41 6.28 -17.30
CA ALA A 362 -10.06 6.55 -17.78
C ALA A 362 -10.04 7.05 -19.24
N GLU A 363 -10.86 6.47 -20.13
CA GLU A 363 -10.91 6.89 -21.54
C GLU A 363 -11.51 8.29 -21.71
N LYS A 364 -12.55 8.63 -20.92
CA LYS A 364 -13.09 10.01 -20.88
C LYS A 364 -12.03 11.02 -20.44
N LEU A 365 -11.32 10.71 -19.35
CA LEU A 365 -10.23 11.53 -18.83
C LEU A 365 -9.09 11.67 -19.85
N GLY A 366 -8.63 10.56 -20.45
CA GLY A 366 -7.56 10.54 -21.43
C GLY A 366 -7.91 11.32 -22.72
N THR A 367 -9.18 11.26 -23.14
CA THR A 367 -9.65 12.02 -24.31
C THR A 367 -9.61 13.52 -24.04
N LEU A 368 -10.06 13.97 -22.88
CA LEU A 368 -9.96 15.38 -22.49
C LEU A 368 -8.49 15.81 -22.38
N ARG A 369 -7.63 15.04 -21.74
CA ARG A 369 -6.20 15.31 -21.60
C ARG A 369 -5.50 15.46 -22.94
N ARG A 370 -5.73 14.57 -23.89
CA ARG A 370 -5.15 14.66 -25.25
C ARG A 370 -5.59 15.92 -25.99
N LYS A 371 -6.85 16.32 -25.87
CA LYS A 371 -7.36 17.58 -26.43
C LYS A 371 -6.72 18.80 -25.75
N THR A 372 -6.72 18.80 -24.43
CA THR A 372 -6.14 19.87 -23.61
C THR A 372 -4.65 20.05 -23.85
N ALA A 373 -3.90 18.94 -23.91
CA ALA A 373 -2.44 18.97 -24.14
C ALA A 373 -2.08 19.62 -25.49
N LYS A 374 -2.84 19.39 -26.55
CA LYS A 374 -2.63 20.07 -27.84
C LYS A 374 -2.85 21.59 -27.72
N THR A 375 -3.90 22.00 -27.03
CA THR A 375 -4.20 23.43 -26.81
C THR A 375 -3.13 24.08 -25.95
N PHE A 376 -2.71 23.40 -24.88
CA PHE A 376 -1.63 23.81 -23.99
C PHE A 376 -0.32 24.00 -24.77
N ALA A 377 0.11 22.99 -25.52
CA ALA A 377 1.33 23.06 -26.32
C ALA A 377 1.30 24.21 -27.33
N THR A 378 0.17 24.48 -27.98
CA THR A 378 0.00 25.58 -28.91
C THR A 378 0.17 26.95 -28.22
N LYS A 379 -0.45 27.12 -27.02
CA LYS A 379 -0.30 28.36 -26.24
C LYS A 379 1.14 28.55 -25.76
N VAL A 380 1.76 27.51 -25.20
CA VAL A 380 3.17 27.58 -24.74
C VAL A 380 4.10 27.90 -25.92
N LYS A 381 3.88 27.30 -27.11
CA LYS A 381 4.64 27.64 -28.32
C LYS A 381 4.53 29.13 -28.68
N SER A 382 3.32 29.71 -28.56
CA SER A 382 3.12 31.15 -28.80
C SER A 382 3.88 31.99 -27.79
N GLU A 383 3.89 31.63 -26.52
CA GLU A 383 4.63 32.33 -25.48
C GLU A 383 6.15 32.20 -25.68
N MET A 384 6.64 31.02 -26.06
CA MET A 384 8.05 30.82 -26.38
C MET A 384 8.50 31.67 -27.59
N ALA A 385 7.66 31.77 -28.64
CA ALA A 385 7.94 32.63 -29.77
C ALA A 385 8.03 34.11 -29.37
N PHE A 386 7.16 34.56 -28.46
CA PHE A 386 7.25 35.90 -27.88
C PHE A 386 8.58 36.12 -27.13
N LEU A 387 9.05 35.10 -26.40
CA LEU A 387 10.32 35.10 -25.65
C LEU A 387 11.56 34.84 -26.52
N ASN A 388 11.48 35.10 -27.83
CA ASN A 388 12.55 34.93 -28.81
C ASN A 388 13.03 33.47 -29.01
N MET A 389 12.10 32.52 -28.87
CA MET A 389 12.31 31.09 -29.12
C MET A 389 11.30 30.55 -30.18
N PRO A 390 11.24 31.14 -31.40
CA PRO A 390 10.18 30.88 -32.38
C PRO A 390 10.23 29.46 -32.96
N ASN A 391 11.41 28.84 -32.93
CA ASN A 391 11.66 27.53 -33.55
C ASN A 391 11.39 26.36 -32.60
N VAL A 392 11.16 26.65 -31.34
CA VAL A 392 10.93 25.60 -30.32
C VAL A 392 9.52 25.04 -30.45
N GLU A 393 9.41 23.72 -30.47
CA GLU A 393 8.14 23.01 -30.47
C GLU A 393 8.00 22.15 -29.22
N LEU A 394 6.85 22.28 -28.57
CA LEU A 394 6.45 21.44 -27.45
C LEU A 394 5.49 20.35 -27.96
N VAL A 395 5.84 19.09 -27.78
CA VAL A 395 5.10 17.94 -28.27
C VAL A 395 4.64 17.08 -27.09
N PRO A 396 3.35 17.08 -26.77
CA PRO A 396 2.81 16.16 -25.75
C PRO A 396 2.81 14.73 -26.29
N TYR A 397 3.56 13.85 -25.66
CA TYR A 397 3.61 12.43 -25.96
C TYR A 397 2.82 11.65 -24.91
N PHE A 398 1.94 10.75 -25.37
CA PHE A 398 1.10 9.92 -24.52
C PHE A 398 1.39 8.44 -24.77
N GLU A 399 1.55 7.69 -23.70
CA GLU A 399 1.71 6.23 -23.70
C GLU A 399 0.70 5.61 -22.74
N LYS A 400 0.15 4.45 -23.11
CA LYS A 400 -0.71 3.69 -22.21
C LYS A 400 0.12 3.02 -21.13
N CYS A 401 -0.36 3.04 -19.90
CA CYS A 401 0.26 2.38 -18.76
C CYS A 401 -0.78 1.58 -17.96
N GLU A 402 -0.29 0.74 -17.06
CA GLU A 402 -1.12 0.06 -16.09
C GLU A 402 -1.93 1.09 -15.27
N PRO A 403 -3.21 0.77 -14.95
CA PRO A 403 -4.06 1.66 -14.17
C PRO A 403 -3.40 2.06 -12.85
N ASN A 404 -3.39 3.36 -12.59
CA ASN A 404 -2.85 3.95 -11.36
C ASN A 404 -3.75 5.10 -10.89
N SER A 405 -3.41 5.75 -9.77
CA SER A 405 -4.22 6.84 -9.19
C SER A 405 -4.40 8.07 -10.10
N LYS A 406 -3.59 8.21 -11.16
CA LYS A 406 -3.66 9.31 -12.14
C LYS A 406 -4.33 8.92 -13.46
N GLY A 407 -4.69 7.66 -13.67
CA GLY A 407 -5.29 7.19 -14.93
C GLY A 407 -4.58 6.01 -15.55
N THR A 408 -4.80 5.82 -16.85
CA THR A 408 -4.19 4.78 -17.68
C THR A 408 -3.26 5.37 -18.75
N ASP A 409 -3.00 6.67 -18.71
CA ASP A 409 -2.12 7.36 -19.63
C ASP A 409 -0.92 7.93 -18.86
N LYS A 410 0.29 7.64 -19.33
CA LYS A 410 1.51 8.34 -18.98
C LYS A 410 1.75 9.43 -20.03
N MET A 411 2.11 10.63 -19.59
CA MET A 411 2.31 11.75 -20.49
C MET A 411 3.68 12.37 -20.26
N GLU A 412 4.39 12.67 -21.33
CA GLU A 412 5.66 13.39 -21.31
C GLU A 412 5.62 14.56 -22.29
N LEU A 413 6.12 15.70 -21.84
CA LEU A 413 6.36 16.85 -22.70
C LEU A 413 7.73 16.68 -23.36
N LEU A 414 7.72 16.49 -24.67
CA LEU A 414 8.93 16.47 -25.49
C LEU A 414 9.14 17.83 -26.13
N ILE A 415 10.38 18.18 -26.39
CA ILE A 415 10.76 19.45 -27.02
C ILE A 415 11.65 19.20 -28.23
N SER A 416 11.44 19.99 -29.25
CA SER A 416 12.35 20.14 -30.38
C SER A 416 12.86 21.58 -30.39
N ALA A 417 14.17 21.79 -30.35
CA ALA A 417 14.77 23.11 -30.34
C ALA A 417 14.81 23.74 -31.75
N ASN A 418 14.89 22.90 -32.79
CA ASN A 418 14.97 23.34 -34.18
C ASN A 418 13.97 22.59 -35.06
N PRO A 419 13.42 23.22 -36.11
CA PRO A 419 12.54 22.57 -37.05
C PRO A 419 13.19 21.35 -37.71
N GLY A 420 12.51 20.19 -37.63
CA GLY A 420 12.99 18.93 -38.22
C GLY A 420 13.84 18.06 -37.30
N GLU A 421 14.19 18.52 -36.10
CA GLU A 421 14.83 17.69 -35.09
C GLU A 421 13.80 16.77 -34.40
N THR A 422 14.23 15.58 -34.07
CA THR A 422 13.39 14.64 -33.29
C THR A 422 13.12 15.20 -31.89
N PRO A 423 11.85 15.33 -31.46
CA PRO A 423 11.52 15.78 -30.12
C PRO A 423 12.17 14.89 -29.05
N ARG A 424 12.75 15.53 -28.02
CA ARG A 424 13.46 14.87 -26.91
C ARG A 424 12.88 15.31 -25.57
N PRO A 425 13.06 14.51 -24.50
CA PRO A 425 12.71 14.94 -23.15
C PRO A 425 13.29 16.30 -22.79
N VAL A 426 12.52 17.13 -22.11
CA VAL A 426 12.92 18.47 -21.68
C VAL A 426 14.21 18.44 -20.86
N ALA A 427 14.42 17.38 -20.07
CA ALA A 427 15.65 17.16 -19.30
C ALA A 427 16.95 17.12 -20.13
N LYS A 428 16.85 17.00 -21.46
CA LYS A 428 18.01 16.97 -22.37
C LYS A 428 18.32 18.31 -23.03
N ILE A 429 17.66 19.41 -22.61
CA ILE A 429 17.95 20.74 -23.07
C ILE A 429 19.27 21.21 -22.44
N ALA A 430 20.17 21.75 -23.28
CA ALA A 430 21.53 22.03 -22.86
C ALA A 430 21.73 23.39 -22.16
N SER A 431 20.79 24.35 -22.29
CA SER A 431 20.93 25.71 -21.81
C SER A 431 20.00 26.08 -20.65
N GLY A 432 20.55 26.47 -19.50
CA GLY A 432 19.79 26.91 -18.33
C GLY A 432 18.86 28.10 -18.64
N GLY A 433 19.34 29.08 -19.41
CA GLY A 433 18.53 30.24 -19.80
C GLY A 433 17.36 29.92 -20.73
N GLU A 434 17.52 28.94 -21.65
CA GLU A 434 16.40 28.45 -22.48
C GLU A 434 15.37 27.74 -21.65
N LEU A 435 15.82 26.95 -20.70
CA LEU A 435 14.93 26.22 -19.76
C LEU A 435 14.14 27.18 -18.88
N SER A 436 14.79 28.21 -18.31
CA SER A 436 14.13 29.23 -17.49
C SER A 436 13.08 30.01 -18.28
N ARG A 437 13.37 30.37 -19.55
CA ARG A 437 12.38 31.02 -20.44
C ARG A 437 11.24 30.11 -20.83
N MET A 438 11.50 28.83 -21.06
CA MET A 438 10.43 27.84 -21.30
C MET A 438 9.54 27.67 -20.06
N MET A 439 10.12 27.64 -18.87
CA MET A 439 9.33 27.64 -17.63
C MET A 439 8.50 28.90 -17.48
N LEU A 440 9.06 30.05 -17.80
CA LEU A 440 8.30 31.30 -17.83
C LEU A 440 7.12 31.23 -18.81
N ALA A 441 7.31 30.68 -20.02
CA ALA A 441 6.23 30.47 -20.99
C ALA A 441 5.13 29.52 -20.43
N ILE A 442 5.53 28.42 -19.81
CA ILE A 442 4.60 27.47 -19.18
C ILE A 442 3.84 28.13 -18.03
N LYS A 443 4.54 28.84 -17.14
CA LYS A 443 3.94 29.57 -16.01
C LYS A 443 3.00 30.70 -16.45
N THR A 444 3.34 31.39 -17.52
CA THR A 444 2.44 32.39 -18.14
C THR A 444 1.11 31.76 -18.59
N VAL A 445 1.17 30.55 -19.20
CA VAL A 445 -0.04 29.82 -19.64
C VAL A 445 -0.83 29.28 -18.45
N LEU A 446 -0.18 28.97 -17.33
CA LEU A 446 -0.78 28.42 -16.11
C LEU A 446 -1.12 29.49 -15.06
N ALA A 447 -0.83 30.77 -15.28
CA ALA A 447 -0.89 31.84 -14.28
C ALA A 447 -2.17 31.89 -13.44
N ASN A 448 -3.32 31.50 -14.03
CA ASN A 448 -4.61 31.47 -13.31
C ASN A 448 -4.93 30.12 -12.62
N THR A 449 -4.06 29.13 -12.75
CA THR A 449 -4.30 27.74 -12.26
C THR A 449 -3.13 27.21 -11.44
N ASP A 450 -2.07 27.99 -11.27
CA ASP A 450 -0.92 27.61 -10.45
C ASP A 450 -1.26 27.73 -8.96
N THR A 451 -0.81 26.76 -8.19
CA THR A 451 -1.07 26.67 -6.73
C THR A 451 0.10 27.17 -5.88
N VAL A 452 1.21 27.55 -6.52
CA VAL A 452 2.42 28.01 -5.84
C VAL A 452 2.47 29.53 -5.87
N ASP A 453 2.55 30.13 -4.68
CA ASP A 453 2.43 31.58 -4.52
C ASP A 453 3.71 32.34 -4.86
N THR A 454 4.90 31.72 -4.77
CA THR A 454 6.20 32.36 -5.00
C THR A 454 7.00 31.66 -6.09
N LEU A 455 7.34 32.38 -7.15
CA LEU A 455 8.13 31.91 -8.28
C LEU A 455 9.47 32.62 -8.29
N ILE A 456 10.56 31.89 -8.40
CA ILE A 456 11.93 32.44 -8.46
C ILE A 456 12.54 32.11 -9.80
N PHE A 457 12.98 33.15 -10.54
CA PHE A 457 13.64 32.99 -11.83
C PHE A 457 15.11 33.42 -11.73
N ASP A 458 16.01 32.45 -11.92
CA ASP A 458 17.43 32.66 -12.02
C ASP A 458 17.90 32.43 -13.47
N GLU A 459 18.86 33.19 -13.95
CA GLU A 459 19.45 33.06 -15.30
C GLU A 459 18.46 33.17 -16.48
N VAL A 460 17.24 33.68 -16.26
CA VAL A 460 16.23 33.82 -17.32
C VAL A 460 16.68 34.74 -18.46
N ASP A 461 17.62 35.62 -18.16
CA ASP A 461 18.24 36.60 -19.06
C ASP A 461 19.58 36.14 -19.69
N THR A 462 20.00 34.89 -19.44
CA THR A 462 21.22 34.33 -19.99
C THR A 462 21.11 34.16 -21.51
N GLY A 463 22.07 34.73 -22.25
CA GLY A 463 22.15 34.66 -23.71
C GLY A 463 21.18 35.57 -24.45
N ILE A 464 20.55 36.53 -23.76
CA ILE A 464 19.67 37.53 -24.37
C ILE A 464 20.07 38.96 -23.97
N SER A 465 19.67 39.94 -24.77
CA SER A 465 19.87 41.36 -24.49
C SER A 465 18.83 42.21 -25.24
N GLY A 466 18.79 43.49 -24.95
CA GLY A 466 17.94 44.46 -25.64
C GLY A 466 16.45 44.10 -25.62
N SER A 467 15.84 44.05 -26.80
CA SER A 467 14.40 43.78 -26.94
C SER A 467 13.97 42.38 -26.44
N ALA A 468 14.87 41.40 -26.46
CA ALA A 468 14.58 40.07 -25.92
C ALA A 468 14.48 40.11 -24.41
N ALA A 469 15.37 40.82 -23.72
CA ALA A 469 15.32 41.03 -22.28
C ALA A 469 14.07 41.80 -21.85
N GLU A 470 13.68 42.82 -22.64
CA GLU A 470 12.42 43.56 -22.42
C GLU A 470 11.19 42.63 -22.46
N LYS A 471 11.09 41.76 -23.46
CA LYS A 471 9.99 40.79 -23.59
C LYS A 471 9.93 39.83 -22.42
N VAL A 472 11.08 39.34 -21.93
CA VAL A 472 11.16 38.50 -20.72
C VAL A 472 10.65 39.27 -19.51
N GLY A 473 11.08 40.52 -19.31
CA GLY A 473 10.64 41.38 -18.22
C GLY A 473 9.11 41.59 -18.23
N LEU A 474 8.53 41.86 -19.43
CA LEU A 474 7.08 42.00 -19.59
C LEU A 474 6.32 40.73 -19.18
N LYS A 475 6.85 39.56 -19.52
CA LYS A 475 6.24 38.29 -19.10
C LYS A 475 6.40 38.00 -17.61
N LEU A 476 7.53 38.32 -17.00
CA LEU A 476 7.71 38.26 -15.56
C LEU A 476 6.71 39.15 -14.84
N ARG A 477 6.50 40.40 -15.35
CA ARG A 477 5.49 41.32 -14.80
C ARG A 477 4.06 40.86 -15.04
N GLU A 478 3.77 40.14 -16.11
CA GLU A 478 2.46 39.52 -16.36
C GLU A 478 2.17 38.42 -15.32
N VAL A 479 3.13 37.52 -15.09
CA VAL A 479 3.04 36.44 -14.09
C VAL A 479 2.97 37.00 -12.68
N SER A 480 3.67 38.11 -12.40
CA SER A 480 3.69 38.72 -11.06
C SER A 480 2.35 39.31 -10.61
N LYS A 481 1.36 39.46 -11.52
CA LYS A 481 -0.01 39.86 -11.15
C LYS A 481 -0.78 38.81 -10.39
N SER A 482 -0.45 37.52 -10.56
CA SER A 482 -1.13 36.38 -9.92
C SER A 482 -0.27 35.67 -8.89
N SER A 483 1.05 35.83 -8.93
CA SER A 483 2.01 35.17 -8.04
C SER A 483 3.14 36.13 -7.69
N GLN A 484 3.73 36.03 -6.53
CA GLN A 484 4.96 36.77 -6.21
C GLN A 484 6.10 36.23 -7.08
N VAL A 485 6.81 37.12 -7.77
CA VAL A 485 7.94 36.75 -8.62
C VAL A 485 9.23 37.39 -8.08
N LEU A 486 10.25 36.57 -7.86
CA LEU A 486 11.62 36.98 -7.55
C LEU A 486 12.47 36.70 -8.79
N CYS A 487 13.16 37.69 -9.32
CA CYS A 487 14.01 37.53 -10.48
C CYS A 487 15.43 38.06 -10.20
N VAL A 488 16.42 37.19 -10.43
CA VAL A 488 17.83 37.57 -10.40
C VAL A 488 18.26 37.92 -11.82
N THR A 489 18.74 39.14 -12.05
CA THR A 489 19.08 39.60 -13.38
C THR A 489 20.32 40.52 -13.41
N HIS A 490 20.93 40.61 -14.57
CA HIS A 490 21.94 41.59 -14.92
C HIS A 490 21.51 42.54 -16.07
N GLN A 491 20.22 42.42 -16.48
CA GLN A 491 19.67 43.22 -17.59
C GLN A 491 18.86 44.41 -17.07
N ALA A 492 19.23 45.61 -17.48
CA ALA A 492 18.53 46.85 -17.12
C ALA A 492 17.06 46.86 -17.57
N GLN A 493 16.76 46.21 -18.71
CA GLN A 493 15.42 46.11 -19.28
C GLN A 493 14.47 45.33 -18.37
N ILE A 494 14.95 44.26 -17.70
CA ILE A 494 14.16 43.50 -16.74
C ILE A 494 14.03 44.28 -15.44
N ALA A 495 15.13 44.85 -14.95
CA ALA A 495 15.16 45.59 -13.70
C ALA A 495 14.29 46.86 -13.72
N ALA A 496 14.15 47.52 -14.89
CA ALA A 496 13.26 48.65 -15.06
C ALA A 496 11.78 48.32 -14.87
N LEU A 497 11.37 47.07 -15.12
CA LEU A 497 9.99 46.57 -14.98
C LEU A 497 9.63 46.14 -13.57
N ALA A 498 10.59 46.12 -12.64
CA ALA A 498 10.40 45.70 -11.26
C ALA A 498 9.38 46.58 -10.52
N ASP A 499 8.51 45.96 -9.72
CA ASP A 499 7.72 46.68 -8.71
C ASP A 499 8.64 47.01 -7.51
N TYR A 500 9.51 46.09 -7.12
CA TYR A 500 10.50 46.25 -6.05
C TYR A 500 11.89 45.87 -6.56
N HIS A 501 12.87 46.79 -6.43
CA HIS A 501 14.22 46.59 -6.93
C HIS A 501 15.22 46.55 -5.78
N TYR A 502 15.89 45.42 -5.59
CA TYR A 502 16.88 45.18 -4.56
C TYR A 502 18.28 45.19 -5.15
N LEU A 503 19.17 45.93 -4.53
CA LEU A 503 20.58 45.99 -4.90
C LEU A 503 21.43 45.18 -3.93
N ILE A 504 22.19 44.24 -4.48
CA ILE A 504 23.12 43.40 -3.76
C ILE A 504 24.52 43.98 -3.95
N ARG A 505 25.12 44.48 -2.90
CA ARG A 505 26.49 45.09 -2.94
C ARG A 505 27.44 44.36 -2.02
N LYS A 506 28.68 44.18 -2.48
CA LYS A 506 29.80 43.79 -1.65
C LYS A 506 30.46 45.05 -1.05
N GLN A 507 30.70 45.01 0.24
CA GLN A 507 31.49 46.01 0.94
C GLN A 507 32.66 45.30 1.63
N VAL A 508 33.83 45.91 1.56
CA VAL A 508 35.01 45.40 2.24
C VAL A 508 35.32 46.34 3.40
N GLU A 509 35.07 45.83 4.62
CA GLU A 509 35.39 46.54 5.86
C GLU A 509 36.42 45.74 6.66
N LYS A 510 37.49 46.42 7.07
CA LYS A 510 38.56 45.83 7.89
C LYS A 510 39.12 44.50 7.32
N GLY A 511 39.27 44.43 5.98
CA GLY A 511 39.81 43.24 5.30
C GLY A 511 38.84 42.09 5.18
N ARG A 512 37.55 42.25 5.55
CA ARG A 512 36.49 41.24 5.41
C ARG A 512 35.45 41.73 4.41
N THR A 513 34.89 40.77 3.66
CA THR A 513 33.82 41.04 2.68
C THR A 513 32.47 40.79 3.31
N PHE A 514 31.59 41.76 3.19
CA PHE A 514 30.19 41.72 3.61
C PHE A 514 29.30 41.95 2.39
N THR A 515 28.17 41.27 2.37
CA THR A 515 27.15 41.52 1.33
C THR A 515 25.92 42.10 2.00
N ASN A 516 25.49 43.25 1.52
CA ASN A 516 24.26 43.93 1.94
C ASN A 516 23.25 43.91 0.80
N VAL A 517 21.96 43.75 1.19
CA VAL A 517 20.82 43.85 0.27
C VAL A 517 19.99 45.07 0.66
N THR A 518 19.74 45.95 -0.30
CA THR A 518 19.03 47.21 -0.05
C THR A 518 17.91 47.38 -1.05
N LEU A 519 16.70 47.67 -0.58
CA LEU A 519 15.61 48.10 -1.44
C LEU A 519 15.92 49.51 -1.97
N LEU A 520 15.87 49.68 -3.27
CA LEU A 520 16.17 50.93 -3.92
C LEU A 520 14.92 51.82 -4.04
N ASP A 521 15.08 53.10 -3.71
CA ASP A 521 14.13 54.15 -4.08
C ASP A 521 14.27 54.50 -5.58
N HIS A 522 13.44 55.42 -6.08
CA HIS A 522 13.43 55.81 -7.50
C HIS A 522 14.82 56.29 -8.00
N ASN A 523 15.52 57.09 -7.19
CA ASN A 523 16.84 57.59 -7.55
C ASN A 523 17.91 56.49 -7.54
N GLY A 524 17.85 55.61 -6.55
CA GLY A 524 18.69 54.42 -6.47
C GLY A 524 18.50 53.49 -7.66
N ARG A 525 17.24 53.27 -8.08
CA ARG A 525 16.91 52.49 -9.29
C ARG A 525 17.51 53.11 -10.53
N ALA A 526 17.34 54.43 -10.76
CA ALA A 526 17.92 55.12 -11.89
C ALA A 526 19.45 55.00 -11.91
N GLY A 527 20.10 55.15 -10.75
CA GLY A 527 21.56 55.00 -10.62
C GLY A 527 22.03 53.55 -10.92
N GLU A 528 21.35 52.54 -10.42
CA GLU A 528 21.72 51.14 -10.67
C GLU A 528 21.48 50.74 -12.14
N LEU A 529 20.36 51.16 -12.74
CA LEU A 529 20.11 50.95 -14.17
C LEU A 529 21.18 51.63 -15.03
N ALA A 530 21.55 52.87 -14.71
CA ALA A 530 22.63 53.59 -15.41
C ALA A 530 23.97 52.85 -15.29
N ARG A 531 24.29 52.27 -14.10
CA ARG A 531 25.47 51.44 -13.88
C ARG A 531 25.46 50.16 -14.74
N ILE A 532 24.30 49.48 -14.85
CA ILE A 532 24.16 48.29 -15.69
C ILE A 532 24.33 48.63 -17.18
N ILE A 533 23.85 49.78 -17.62
CA ILE A 533 23.91 50.22 -19.03
C ILE A 533 25.29 50.76 -19.38
N GLY A 534 25.85 51.61 -18.52
CA GLY A 534 27.07 52.39 -18.81
C GLY A 534 28.36 51.79 -18.24
N GLY A 535 28.25 50.77 -17.36
CA GLY A 535 29.40 50.21 -16.65
C GLY A 535 29.81 51.05 -15.43
N VAL A 536 31.12 51.09 -15.12
CA VAL A 536 31.64 51.71 -13.88
C VAL A 536 31.49 53.24 -13.89
N ASP A 537 31.66 53.86 -15.05
CA ASP A 537 31.54 55.33 -15.19
C ASP A 537 30.12 55.68 -15.62
N ILE A 538 29.31 56.16 -14.68
CA ILE A 538 27.93 56.58 -14.93
C ILE A 538 27.96 57.95 -15.66
N THR A 539 27.59 57.95 -16.93
CA THR A 539 27.45 59.16 -17.73
C THR A 539 26.07 59.80 -17.62
N ASP A 540 25.94 61.13 -17.82
CA ASP A 540 24.61 61.75 -17.82
C ASP A 540 23.66 61.16 -18.87
N ALA A 541 24.21 60.67 -19.99
CA ALA A 541 23.42 59.99 -21.02
C ALA A 541 22.86 58.66 -20.54
N ALA A 542 23.66 57.87 -19.80
CA ALA A 542 23.21 56.62 -19.22
C ALA A 542 22.13 56.83 -18.15
N LEU A 543 22.28 57.89 -17.33
CA LEU A 543 21.29 58.24 -16.31
C LEU A 543 19.96 58.65 -16.95
N LYS A 544 19.98 59.56 -17.96
CA LYS A 544 18.78 59.97 -18.70
C LYS A 544 18.08 58.77 -19.38
N HIS A 545 18.87 57.82 -19.91
CA HIS A 545 18.30 56.64 -20.52
C HIS A 545 17.65 55.74 -19.46
N ALA A 546 18.27 55.57 -18.30
CA ALA A 546 17.72 54.82 -17.18
C ALA A 546 16.40 55.44 -16.67
N GLU A 547 16.35 56.77 -16.50
CA GLU A 547 15.15 57.52 -16.14
C GLU A 547 14.02 57.31 -17.17
N SER A 548 14.31 57.43 -18.46
CA SER A 548 13.35 57.17 -19.53
C SER A 548 12.81 55.74 -19.53
N MET A 549 13.64 54.75 -19.18
CA MET A 549 13.19 53.35 -19.01
C MET A 549 12.23 53.22 -17.84
N LEU A 550 12.52 53.86 -16.70
CA LEU A 550 11.63 53.81 -15.52
C LEU A 550 10.29 54.49 -15.80
N GLU A 551 10.32 55.68 -16.46
CA GLU A 551 9.08 56.41 -16.85
C GLU A 551 8.19 55.59 -17.79
N LYS A 552 8.80 54.85 -18.75
CA LYS A 552 8.07 54.02 -19.71
C LYS A 552 7.20 52.93 -19.03
N TYR A 553 7.61 52.45 -17.86
CA TYR A 553 6.97 51.29 -17.22
C TYR A 553 6.28 51.62 -15.88
N ASN A 554 6.41 52.84 -15.34
CA ASN A 554 5.74 53.29 -14.13
C ASN A 554 4.36 53.93 -14.38
N ASN A 555 3.85 53.90 -15.62
CA ASN A 555 2.52 54.38 -16.03
C ASN A 555 1.48 53.24 -16.04
#